data_40ab3a3049076c27f4a428436f22a2ae
#
_entry.id   40ab3a3049076c27f4a428436f22a2ae
#
_cell.length_a   1.000
_cell.length_b   1.000
_cell.length_c   1.000
_cell.angle_alpha   90.00
_cell.angle_beta   90.00
_cell.angle_gamma   90.00
#
_symmetry.space_group_name_H-M   'P 1'
#
loop_
_entity.id
_entity.type
_entity.pdbx_description
1 polymer ?
#
loop_
_entity_poly.entity_id
_entity_poly.type
_entity_poly.pdbx_seq_one_letter_code
_entity_poly.pdbx_strand_id
1 'polypeptide(L)' 'MPDRPVAKLRMEKKGRGGKTVTVIFGLPNNEEFLKNLCAELKKSCGCGGATTEDGVELQGELRDRVRAHLENKGFAVKG' A
#
# COMPACT_ATOMS: atom_id res chain seq x y z
N MET A 1 0.53 -25.77 1.53
CA MET A 1 1.20 -24.62 2.14
C MET A 1 0.45 -23.35 1.83
N PRO A 2 0.03 -22.65 2.85
CA PRO A 2 -0.69 -21.43 2.58
C PRO A 2 0.25 -20.40 1.94
N ASP A 3 -0.14 -19.96 0.81
CA ASP A 3 0.61 -18.91 0.15
C ASP A 3 0.26 -17.59 0.81
N ARG A 4 1.27 -16.94 1.33
CA ARG A 4 1.08 -15.61 1.83
C ARG A 4 0.85 -14.67 0.66
N PRO A 5 -0.14 -13.81 0.74
CA PRO A 5 -0.26 -12.79 -0.29
C PRO A 5 1.00 -11.93 -0.28
N VAL A 6 1.49 -11.65 -1.46
CA VAL A 6 2.70 -10.84 -1.62
C VAL A 6 2.29 -9.45 -2.02
N ALA A 7 2.67 -8.49 -1.19
CA ALA A 7 2.47 -7.08 -1.50
C ALA A 7 3.78 -6.52 -2.04
N LYS A 8 3.70 -5.82 -3.15
CA LYS A 8 4.87 -5.17 -3.74
C LYS A 8 4.76 -3.68 -3.54
N LEU A 9 5.87 -3.07 -3.24
CA LEU A 9 5.93 -1.63 -3.01
C LEU A 9 6.79 -0.97 -4.06
N ARG A 10 6.39 0.24 -4.44
CA ARG A 10 7.23 1.08 -5.28
C ARG A 10 6.92 2.53 -4.97
N MET A 11 7.86 3.39 -5.34
CA MET A 11 7.69 4.83 -5.20
C MET A 11 7.47 5.42 -6.58
N GLU A 12 6.53 6.36 -6.64
CA GLU A 12 6.27 7.10 -7.87
C GLU A 12 6.21 8.57 -7.53
N LYS A 13 6.66 9.39 -8.47
CA LYS A 13 6.48 10.82 -8.37
C LYS A 13 5.36 11.21 -9.31
N LYS A 14 4.35 11.88 -8.78
CA LYS A 14 3.19 12.29 -9.55
C LYS A 14 2.98 13.78 -9.44
N GLY A 15 2.52 14.35 -10.51
CA GLY A 15 2.13 15.74 -10.57
C GLY A 15 3.30 16.70 -10.68
N ARG A 16 2.94 17.97 -10.81
CA ARG A 16 3.92 19.06 -10.85
C ARG A 16 4.44 19.27 -9.44
N GLY A 17 5.73 19.43 -9.31
CA GLY A 17 6.37 19.57 -8.01
C GLY A 17 6.86 18.24 -7.44
N GLY A 18 6.69 17.15 -8.17
CA GLY A 18 7.28 15.87 -7.80
C GLY A 18 6.78 15.27 -6.49
N LYS A 19 5.48 15.29 -6.28
CA LYS A 19 4.91 14.66 -5.09
C LYS A 19 5.21 13.16 -5.11
N THR A 20 5.75 12.68 -4.01
CA THR A 20 6.08 11.28 -3.86
C THR A 20 4.84 10.50 -3.42
N VAL A 21 4.65 9.34 -4.03
CA VAL A 21 3.54 8.45 -3.72
C VAL A 21 4.09 7.05 -3.49
N THR A 22 3.67 6.41 -2.42
CA THR A 22 3.98 5.01 -2.17
C THR A 22 2.87 4.16 -2.76
N VAL A 23 3.23 3.28 -3.69
CA VAL A 23 2.25 2.41 -4.35
C VAL A 23 2.43 0.98 -3.87
N ILE A 24 1.33 0.40 -3.42
CA ILE A 24 1.28 -1.01 -3.04
C ILE A 24 0.51 -1.72 -4.14
N PHE A 25 1.08 -2.77 -4.72
CA PHE A 25 0.43 -3.48 -5.82
C PHE A 25 0.64 -4.98 -5.69
N GLY A 26 0.02 -5.72 -6.59
CA GLY A 26 0.09 -7.18 -6.56
C GLY A 26 -0.84 -7.80 -5.53
N LEU A 27 -1.80 -7.03 -5.01
CA LEU A 27 -2.78 -7.52 -4.06
C LEU A 27 -3.99 -8.12 -4.78
N PRO A 28 -4.77 -8.97 -4.11
CA PRO A 28 -5.99 -9.49 -4.70
C PRO A 28 -6.93 -8.36 -5.13
N ASN A 29 -7.57 -8.54 -6.27
CA ASN A 29 -8.53 -7.57 -6.78
C ASN A 29 -9.86 -7.73 -6.04
N ASN A 30 -9.86 -7.36 -4.77
CA ASN A 30 -11.02 -7.41 -3.90
C ASN A 30 -11.26 -6.00 -3.38
N GLU A 31 -12.29 -5.38 -3.89
CA GLU A 31 -12.58 -3.99 -3.58
C GLU A 31 -12.73 -3.74 -2.08
N GLU A 32 -13.47 -4.61 -1.40
CA GLU A 32 -13.69 -4.45 0.03
C GLU A 32 -12.38 -4.57 0.80
N PHE A 33 -11.56 -5.55 0.46
CA PHE A 33 -10.26 -5.74 1.08
C PHE A 33 -9.37 -4.51 0.86
N LEU A 34 -9.33 -4.02 -0.37
CA LEU A 34 -8.50 -2.88 -0.70
C LEU A 34 -8.97 -1.61 0.01
N LYS A 35 -10.27 -1.40 0.10
CA LYS A 35 -10.82 -0.26 0.83
C LYS A 35 -10.46 -0.32 2.30
N ASN A 36 -10.60 -1.48 2.91
CA ASN A 36 -10.27 -1.65 4.32
C ASN A 36 -8.79 -1.43 4.56
N LEU A 37 -7.95 -1.99 3.71
CA LEU A 37 -6.50 -1.83 3.82
C LEU A 37 -6.11 -0.37 3.65
N CYS A 38 -6.70 0.30 2.67
CA CYS A 38 -6.44 1.71 2.43
C CYS A 38 -6.80 2.55 3.65
N ALA A 39 -7.96 2.30 4.25
CA ALA A 39 -8.39 3.03 5.43
C ALA A 39 -7.44 2.80 6.61
N GLU A 40 -7.03 1.55 6.82
CA GLU A 40 -6.08 1.23 7.88
C GLU A 40 -4.75 1.95 7.68
N LEU A 41 -4.24 1.93 6.47
CA LEU A 41 -2.96 2.56 6.18
C LEU A 41 -3.03 4.08 6.29
N LYS A 42 -4.12 4.68 5.82
CA LYS A 42 -4.31 6.11 5.96
C LYS A 42 -4.31 6.53 7.43
N LYS A 43 -4.98 5.75 8.25
CA LYS A 43 -5.05 6.03 9.68
C LYS A 43 -3.69 5.80 10.34
N SER A 44 -3.03 4.70 10.01
CA SER A 44 -1.75 4.34 10.61
C SER A 44 -0.64 5.33 10.23
N CYS A 45 -0.64 5.77 8.98
CA CYS A 45 0.40 6.67 8.47
C CYS A 45 0.04 8.14 8.56
N GLY A 46 -1.22 8.44 8.85
CA GLY A 46 -1.68 9.84 8.93
C GLY A 46 -1.60 10.56 7.60
N CYS A 47 -1.90 9.88 6.50
CA CYS A 47 -1.76 10.43 5.17
C CYS A 47 -3.01 10.22 4.34
N GLY A 48 -3.05 10.84 3.16
CA GLY A 48 -4.09 10.60 2.18
C GLY A 48 -3.75 9.41 1.29
N GLY A 49 -4.76 8.84 0.68
CA GLY A 49 -4.55 7.71 -0.22
C GLY A 49 -5.81 7.31 -0.94
N ALA A 50 -5.65 6.37 -1.85
CA ALA A 50 -6.76 5.84 -2.65
C ALA A 50 -6.50 4.39 -3.02
N THR A 51 -7.55 3.66 -3.35
CA THR A 51 -7.39 2.29 -3.84
C THR A 51 -7.12 2.31 -5.35
N THR A 52 -6.41 1.29 -5.80
CA THR A 52 -6.18 1.03 -7.22
C THR A 52 -6.79 -0.32 -7.57
N GLU A 53 -6.61 -0.79 -8.80
CA GLU A 53 -7.16 -2.08 -9.21
C GLU A 53 -6.62 -3.25 -8.40
N ASP A 54 -5.34 -3.20 -8.09
CA ASP A 54 -4.66 -4.30 -7.41
C ASP A 54 -3.90 -3.85 -6.17
N GLY A 55 -4.23 -2.69 -5.64
CA GLY A 55 -3.51 -2.21 -4.48
C GLY A 55 -4.00 -0.87 -3.95
N VAL A 56 -3.06 -0.13 -3.39
CA VAL A 56 -3.34 1.14 -2.71
C VAL A 56 -2.22 2.13 -3.03
N GLU A 57 -2.61 3.39 -3.21
CA GLU A 57 -1.64 4.48 -3.32
C GLU A 57 -1.73 5.34 -2.07
N LEU A 58 -0.59 5.68 -1.50
CA LEU A 58 -0.53 6.56 -0.33
C LEU A 58 0.37 7.74 -0.63
N GLN A 59 -0.03 8.90 -0.18
CA GLN A 59 0.75 10.12 -0.40
C GLN A 59 1.92 10.17 0.56
N GLY A 60 3.12 10.34 0.02
CA GLY A 60 4.34 10.45 0.79
C GLY A 60 5.23 9.21 0.68
N GLU A 61 6.40 9.29 1.30
CA GLU A 61 7.34 8.18 1.33
C GLU A 61 7.10 7.38 2.59
N LEU A 62 6.34 6.29 2.46
CA LEU A 62 5.85 5.54 3.61
C LEU A 62 6.20 4.05 3.53
N ARG A 63 7.20 3.70 2.72
CA ARG A 63 7.53 2.29 2.49
C ARG A 63 7.79 1.52 3.78
N ASP A 64 8.57 2.11 4.68
CA ASP A 64 8.91 1.42 5.92
C ASP A 64 7.69 1.19 6.80
N ARG A 65 6.84 2.19 6.93
CA ARG A 65 5.61 2.07 7.72
C ARG A 65 4.63 1.08 7.10
N VAL A 66 4.48 1.16 5.79
CA VAL A 66 3.59 0.27 5.06
C VAL A 66 4.08 -1.16 5.17
N ARG A 67 5.39 -1.38 5.01
CA ARG A 67 5.99 -2.69 5.13
C ARG A 67 5.71 -3.29 6.50
N ALA A 68 5.97 -2.53 7.56
CA ALA A 68 5.74 -3.02 8.91
C ALA A 68 4.27 -3.37 9.13
N HIS A 69 3.37 -2.55 8.65
CA HIS A 69 1.93 -2.78 8.79
C HIS A 69 1.51 -4.06 8.07
N LEU A 70 1.97 -4.23 6.83
CA LEU A 70 1.61 -5.40 6.03
C LEU A 70 2.21 -6.68 6.59
N GLU A 71 3.45 -6.62 7.05
CA GLU A 71 4.08 -7.79 7.66
C GLU A 71 3.34 -8.21 8.93
N ASN A 72 2.87 -7.25 9.71
CA ASN A 72 2.05 -7.53 10.87
C ASN A 72 0.75 -8.23 10.51
N LYS A 73 0.23 -7.98 9.33
CA LYS A 73 -1.00 -8.63 8.86
C LYS A 73 -0.72 -9.99 8.23
N GLY A 74 0.52 -10.40 8.13
CA GLY A 74 0.89 -11.68 7.56
C GLY A 74 1.22 -11.64 6.07
N PHE A 75 1.41 -10.46 5.51
CA PHE A 75 1.79 -10.32 4.11
C PHE A 75 3.30 -10.45 3.97
N ALA A 76 3.73 -11.04 2.87
CA ALA A 76 5.12 -10.93 2.45
C ALA A 76 5.25 -9.64 1.65
N VAL A 77 6.27 -8.85 1.92
CA VAL A 77 6.45 -7.55 1.29
C VAL A 77 7.74 -7.53 0.50
N LYS A 78 7.66 -7.09 -0.74
CA LYS A 78 8.82 -6.94 -1.62
C LYS A 78 8.89 -5.50 -2.14
N GLY A 79 10.09 -5.03 -2.33
CA GLY A 79 10.31 -3.69 -2.89
C GLY A 79 10.98 -2.68 -2.01
#